data_980ca4401e28c31ec382521f257848c4
#
_entry.id   980ca4401e28c31ec382521f257848c4
#
_cell.length_a   1.000
_cell.length_b   1.000
_cell.length_c   1.000
_cell.angle_alpha   90.00
_cell.angle_beta   90.00
_cell.angle_gamma   90.00
#
_symmetry.space_group_name_H-M   'P 1'
#
loop_
_entity.id
_entity.type
_entity.pdbx_description
1 polymer ?
#
loop_
_entity_poly.entity_id
_entity_poly.type
_entity_poly.pdbx_seq_one_letter_code
_entity_poly.pdbx_strand_id
1 'polypeptide(L)'
;MAIKLAERLDGLPRNLAMHPCAVVLSNNTLPDRSPMLTNASGYTMVEFDKDDVEAIGLLKLDILGVRMQSAIAYAISEIERTEARTVDIESVPLDDPDTYKLIQSTKTIGLFQIESPGQRELVGKLQPNCFEDLIIDISLFRPGPVKSDMITPFLNARHGFKIGRAHV
;
A
#
# COMPACT_ATOMS: atom_id res chain seq x y z
N MET A 1 40.24 -2.54 0.82
CA MET A 1 40.18 -1.08 1.07
C MET A 1 38.82 -0.51 0.72
N ALA A 2 38.27 -0.76 -0.47
CA ALA A 2 36.93 -0.23 -0.88
C ALA A 2 35.77 -0.65 0.04
N ILE A 3 35.69 -1.91 0.46
CA ILE A 3 34.64 -2.40 1.37
C ILE A 3 34.65 -1.66 2.71
N LYS A 4 35.83 -1.49 3.32
CA LYS A 4 35.95 -0.75 4.58
C LYS A 4 35.58 0.74 4.46
N LEU A 5 35.72 1.32 3.27
CA LEU A 5 35.26 2.68 3.00
C LEU A 5 33.75 2.72 2.82
N ALA A 6 33.16 1.73 2.14
CA ALA A 6 31.71 1.60 1.99
C ALA A 6 31.01 1.41 3.33
N GLU A 7 31.56 0.57 4.23
CA GLU A 7 31.04 0.39 5.59
C GLU A 7 31.01 1.69 6.41
N ARG A 8 31.95 2.61 6.16
CA ARG A 8 31.98 3.92 6.84
C ARG A 8 30.97 4.93 6.29
N LEU A 9 30.40 4.65 5.12
CA LEU A 9 29.34 5.48 4.53
C LEU A 9 27.93 4.99 4.90
N ASP A 10 27.84 3.81 5.51
CA ASP A 10 26.57 3.26 5.97
C ASP A 10 25.94 4.17 7.04
N GLY A 11 24.65 4.44 6.88
CA GLY A 11 23.92 5.35 7.75
C GLY A 11 24.10 6.84 7.48
N LEU A 12 24.97 7.26 6.54
CA LEU A 12 25.09 8.65 6.17
C LEU A 12 24.02 9.04 5.13
N PRO A 13 23.39 10.21 5.28
CA PRO A 13 22.41 10.71 4.29
C PRO A 13 23.14 10.96 2.95
N ARG A 14 22.55 10.46 1.86
CA ARG A 14 23.09 10.63 0.50
C ARG A 14 22.64 11.91 -0.13
N ASN A 15 21.35 12.19 -0.08
CA ASN A 15 20.72 13.38 -0.66
C ASN A 15 19.32 13.59 -0.07
N LEU A 16 18.81 14.81 -0.21
CA LEU A 16 17.41 15.11 0.00
C LEU A 16 16.62 14.76 -1.26
N ALA A 17 15.52 14.06 -1.11
CA ALA A 17 14.61 13.72 -2.19
C ALA A 17 13.19 14.16 -1.83
N MET A 18 12.50 14.81 -2.77
CA MET A 18 11.11 15.17 -2.61
C MET A 18 10.24 13.90 -2.62
N HIS A 19 9.33 13.78 -1.64
CA HIS A 19 8.32 12.73 -1.67
C HIS A 19 7.35 12.96 -2.84
N PRO A 20 7.07 11.94 -3.67
CA PRO A 20 6.31 12.13 -4.92
C PRO A 20 4.83 12.45 -4.71
N CYS A 21 4.28 12.18 -3.54
CA CYS A 21 2.85 12.25 -3.28
C CYS A 21 2.48 13.09 -2.05
N ALA A 22 3.45 13.49 -1.22
CA ALA A 22 3.17 14.19 0.02
C ALA A 22 3.08 15.70 -0.18
N VAL A 23 2.07 16.29 0.47
CA VAL A 23 1.91 17.74 0.59
C VAL A 23 1.84 18.09 2.07
N VAL A 24 2.65 19.07 2.47
CA VAL A 24 2.60 19.63 3.83
C VAL A 24 1.66 20.82 3.83
N LEU A 25 0.65 20.77 4.68
CA LEU A 25 -0.29 21.86 4.87
C LEU A 25 0.18 22.78 6.02
N SER A 26 0.18 24.07 5.75
CA SER A 26 0.48 25.11 6.73
C SER A 26 -0.20 26.41 6.32
N ASN A 27 -0.10 27.40 7.19
CA ASN A 27 -0.43 28.78 6.88
C ASN A 27 0.77 29.50 6.26
N ASN A 28 0.66 30.81 6.06
CA ASN A 28 1.69 31.66 5.45
C ASN A 28 3.00 31.73 6.24
N THR A 29 3.07 31.17 7.45
CA THR A 29 4.25 31.16 8.31
C THR A 29 5.10 29.90 8.16
N LEU A 30 4.85 29.07 7.14
CA LEU A 30 5.64 27.85 6.92
C LEU A 30 7.15 28.11 6.79
N PRO A 31 7.60 29.17 6.07
CA PRO A 31 9.03 29.49 5.97
C PRO A 31 9.68 29.88 7.29
N ASP A 32 8.90 30.38 8.26
CA ASP A 32 9.39 30.71 9.59
C ASP A 32 9.59 29.48 10.48
N ARG A 33 9.00 28.35 10.08
CA ARG A 33 8.94 27.11 10.86
C ARG A 33 9.79 25.98 10.27
N SER A 34 10.07 26.03 8.97
CA SER A 34 10.82 25.00 8.27
C SER A 34 11.71 25.62 7.20
N PRO A 35 12.97 25.19 7.09
CA PRO A 35 13.79 25.49 5.94
C PRO A 35 13.12 25.00 4.64
N MET A 36 13.28 25.77 3.58
CA MET A 36 12.65 25.51 2.30
C MET A 36 13.72 25.33 1.22
N LEU A 37 13.56 24.32 0.39
CA LEU A 37 14.44 24.03 -0.74
C LEU A 37 13.62 23.90 -2.01
N THR A 38 14.17 24.32 -3.14
CA THR A 38 13.61 24.07 -4.46
C THR A 38 14.36 22.93 -5.12
N ASN A 39 13.65 21.88 -5.53
CA ASN A 39 14.26 20.75 -6.20
C ASN A 39 14.62 21.08 -7.67
N ALA A 40 15.32 20.17 -8.34
CA ALA A 40 15.75 20.34 -9.73
C ALA A 40 14.57 20.49 -10.72
N SER A 41 13.36 20.05 -10.35
CA SER A 41 12.14 20.20 -11.17
C SER A 41 11.37 21.48 -10.89
N GLY A 42 11.87 22.36 -10.02
CA GLY A 42 11.25 23.64 -9.70
C GLY A 42 10.18 23.60 -8.61
N TYR A 43 9.98 22.46 -7.95
CA TYR A 43 9.03 22.36 -6.85
C TYR A 43 9.68 22.75 -5.51
N THR A 44 8.98 23.54 -4.74
CA THR A 44 9.37 23.90 -3.37
C THR A 44 9.02 22.77 -2.41
N MET A 45 9.97 22.43 -1.54
CA MET A 45 9.80 21.38 -0.52
C MET A 45 10.33 21.86 0.83
N VAL A 46 9.81 21.33 1.91
CA VAL A 46 10.38 21.45 3.26
C VAL A 46 11.60 20.52 3.37
N GLU A 47 12.61 20.92 4.11
CA GLU A 47 13.81 20.09 4.33
C GLU A 47 13.62 19.05 5.44
N PHE A 48 12.56 19.15 6.21
CA PHE A 48 12.22 18.23 7.28
C PHE A 48 11.69 16.90 6.74
N ASP A 49 12.03 15.82 7.40
CA ASP A 49 11.47 14.51 7.13
C ASP A 49 10.05 14.37 7.74
N LYS A 50 9.44 13.18 7.61
CA LYS A 50 8.08 12.94 8.09
C LYS A 50 7.95 13.07 9.61
N ASP A 51 8.99 12.68 10.35
CA ASP A 51 8.99 12.66 11.80
C ASP A 51 9.18 14.09 12.36
N ASP A 52 10.03 14.88 11.71
CA ASP A 52 10.21 16.31 12.00
C ASP A 52 8.93 17.11 11.71
N VAL A 53 8.27 16.85 10.57
CA VAL A 53 7.01 17.51 10.18
C VAL A 53 5.91 17.25 11.22
N GLU A 54 5.83 16.02 11.73
CA GLU A 54 4.89 15.66 12.81
C GLU A 54 5.27 16.33 14.13
N ALA A 55 6.54 16.31 14.49
CA ALA A 55 7.04 16.89 15.76
C ALA A 55 6.78 18.40 15.87
N ILE A 56 6.86 19.15 14.76
CA ILE A 56 6.54 20.58 14.72
C ILE A 56 5.04 20.88 14.50
N GLY A 57 4.20 19.83 14.49
CA GLY A 57 2.75 19.97 14.42
C GLY A 57 2.23 20.44 13.05
N LEU A 58 2.91 20.10 11.96
CA LEU A 58 2.41 20.32 10.61
C LEU A 58 1.63 19.09 10.12
N LEU A 59 0.62 19.32 9.28
CA LEU A 59 -0.16 18.24 8.69
C LEU A 59 0.46 17.81 7.36
N LYS A 60 0.85 16.53 7.25
CA LYS A 60 1.27 15.89 6.01
C LYS A 60 0.10 15.12 5.41
N LEU A 61 -0.23 15.40 4.17
CA LEU A 61 -1.21 14.66 3.38
C LEU A 61 -0.51 13.90 2.25
N ASP A 62 -0.85 12.62 2.11
CA ASP A 62 -0.40 11.81 0.98
C ASP A 62 -1.52 11.75 -0.08
N ILE A 63 -1.26 12.32 -1.27
CA ILE A 63 -2.18 12.33 -2.39
C ILE A 63 -1.74 11.26 -3.37
N LEU A 64 -2.40 10.11 -3.32
CA LEU A 64 -2.05 8.95 -4.13
C LEU A 64 -2.97 8.82 -5.33
N GLY A 65 -2.39 8.69 -6.52
CA GLY A 65 -3.14 8.35 -7.73
C GLY A 65 -3.39 6.84 -7.81
N VAL A 66 -4.63 6.45 -8.05
CA VAL A 66 -5.02 5.04 -8.23
C VAL A 66 -4.88 4.66 -9.71
N ARG A 67 -3.66 4.32 -10.15
CA ARG A 67 -3.39 3.98 -11.55
C ARG A 67 -4.16 2.76 -12.06
N MET A 68 -4.53 1.84 -11.18
CA MET A 68 -5.30 0.65 -11.56
C MET A 68 -6.70 1.01 -12.05
N GLN A 69 -7.32 2.08 -11.56
CA GLN A 69 -8.61 2.54 -12.10
C GLN A 69 -8.49 2.98 -13.57
N SER A 70 -7.37 3.64 -13.92
CA SER A 70 -7.10 3.98 -15.33
C SER A 70 -6.87 2.73 -16.20
N ALA A 71 -6.19 1.72 -15.66
CA ALA A 71 -5.99 0.45 -16.36
C ALA A 71 -7.31 -0.29 -16.56
N ILE A 72 -8.20 -0.30 -15.57
CA ILE A 72 -9.53 -0.89 -15.65
C ILE A 72 -10.39 -0.14 -16.68
N ALA A 73 -10.42 1.19 -16.64
CA ALA A 73 -11.17 2.00 -17.61
C ALA A 73 -10.68 1.74 -19.06
N TYR A 74 -9.35 1.65 -19.24
CA TYR A 74 -8.78 1.30 -20.55
C TYR A 74 -9.16 -0.12 -20.97
N ALA A 75 -9.10 -1.10 -20.08
CA ALA A 75 -9.49 -2.49 -20.38
C ALA A 75 -10.96 -2.58 -20.80
N ILE A 76 -11.87 -1.86 -20.13
CA ILE A 76 -13.29 -1.79 -20.49
C ILE A 76 -13.44 -1.24 -21.92
N SER A 77 -12.76 -0.13 -22.24
CA SER A 77 -12.84 0.49 -23.57
C SER A 77 -12.30 -0.46 -24.68
N GLU A 78 -11.25 -1.24 -24.37
CA GLU A 78 -10.71 -2.23 -25.30
C GLU A 78 -11.65 -3.43 -25.52
N ILE A 79 -12.31 -3.90 -24.45
CA ILE A 79 -13.32 -4.96 -24.57
C ILE A 79 -14.50 -4.47 -25.42
N GLU A 80 -14.96 -3.26 -25.21
CA GLU A 80 -16.04 -2.68 -26.03
C GLU A 80 -15.61 -2.55 -27.50
N ARG A 81 -14.38 -2.09 -27.75
CA ARG A 81 -13.82 -1.94 -29.10
C ARG A 81 -13.65 -3.27 -29.83
N THR A 82 -13.23 -4.34 -29.14
CA THR A 82 -12.86 -5.62 -29.76
C THR A 82 -14.00 -6.63 -29.78
N GLU A 83 -14.86 -6.61 -28.77
CA GLU A 83 -15.92 -7.60 -28.58
C GLU A 83 -17.34 -7.01 -28.68
N ALA A 84 -17.46 -5.70 -28.88
CA ALA A 84 -18.74 -4.98 -28.88
C ALA A 84 -19.58 -5.28 -27.61
N ARG A 85 -18.92 -5.50 -26.48
CA ARG A 85 -19.52 -5.85 -25.19
C ARG A 85 -19.23 -4.75 -24.19
N THR A 86 -20.28 -4.23 -23.57
CA THR A 86 -20.15 -3.28 -22.45
C THR A 86 -19.94 -4.06 -21.15
N VAL A 87 -18.97 -3.64 -20.36
CA VAL A 87 -18.68 -4.21 -19.03
C VAL A 87 -19.00 -3.16 -17.97
N ASP A 88 -19.95 -3.48 -17.09
CA ASP A 88 -20.24 -2.69 -15.91
C ASP A 88 -19.63 -3.36 -14.68
N ILE A 89 -18.57 -2.74 -14.14
CA ILE A 89 -17.83 -3.28 -12.98
C ILE A 89 -18.70 -3.23 -11.70
N GLU A 90 -19.59 -2.26 -11.58
CA GLU A 90 -20.44 -2.12 -10.39
C GLU A 90 -21.48 -3.24 -10.29
N SER A 91 -21.81 -3.87 -11.41
CA SER A 91 -22.76 -4.99 -11.50
C SER A 91 -22.12 -6.37 -11.39
N VAL A 92 -20.77 -6.46 -11.25
CA VAL A 92 -20.07 -7.75 -11.14
C VAL A 92 -20.46 -8.45 -9.84
N PRO A 93 -20.92 -9.73 -9.91
CA PRO A 93 -21.22 -10.50 -8.70
C PRO A 93 -19.96 -10.66 -7.81
N LEU A 94 -20.09 -10.40 -6.51
CA LEU A 94 -18.99 -10.53 -5.56
C LEU A 94 -18.93 -11.91 -4.88
N ASP A 95 -19.79 -12.83 -5.29
CA ASP A 95 -19.99 -14.16 -4.69
C ASP A 95 -19.67 -15.32 -5.65
N ASP A 96 -18.95 -15.05 -6.74
CA ASP A 96 -18.56 -16.10 -7.71
C ASP A 96 -17.60 -17.12 -7.07
N PRO A 97 -18.04 -18.39 -6.89
CA PRO A 97 -17.25 -19.41 -6.19
C PRO A 97 -16.00 -19.83 -6.97
N ASP A 98 -15.99 -19.72 -8.29
CA ASP A 98 -14.82 -20.11 -9.09
C ASP A 98 -13.71 -19.07 -8.99
N THR A 99 -14.05 -17.81 -8.87
CA THR A 99 -13.11 -16.73 -8.51
C THR A 99 -12.44 -16.99 -7.16
N TYR A 100 -13.20 -17.32 -6.13
CA TYR A 100 -12.60 -17.63 -4.81
C TYR A 100 -11.74 -18.89 -4.82
N LYS A 101 -12.13 -19.94 -5.55
CA LYS A 101 -11.27 -21.13 -5.75
C LYS A 101 -9.94 -20.78 -6.41
N LEU A 102 -9.97 -19.93 -7.44
CA LEU A 102 -8.76 -19.45 -8.10
C LEU A 102 -7.86 -18.69 -7.10
N ILE A 103 -8.43 -17.76 -6.33
CA ILE A 103 -7.71 -16.98 -5.33
C ILE A 103 -7.11 -17.90 -4.26
N GLN A 104 -7.90 -18.80 -3.67
CA GLN A 104 -7.46 -19.80 -2.68
C GLN A 104 -6.33 -20.70 -3.19
N SER A 105 -6.30 -20.98 -4.50
CA SER A 105 -5.24 -21.78 -5.12
C SER A 105 -3.87 -21.08 -5.15
N THR A 106 -3.80 -19.80 -4.78
CA THR A 106 -2.61 -18.93 -4.83
C THR A 106 -2.04 -18.70 -6.24
N LYS A 107 -2.75 -19.11 -7.29
CA LYS A 107 -2.38 -18.86 -8.69
C LYS A 107 -2.81 -17.45 -9.12
N THR A 108 -2.35 -16.45 -8.38
CA THR A 108 -2.80 -15.06 -8.48
C THR A 108 -1.76 -14.14 -9.13
N ILE A 109 -0.82 -14.70 -9.90
CA ILE A 109 0.11 -13.88 -10.70
C ILE A 109 -0.68 -13.09 -11.74
N GLY A 110 -0.42 -11.80 -11.83
CA GLY A 110 -1.15 -10.86 -12.69
C GLY A 110 -2.43 -10.29 -12.08
N LEU A 111 -2.83 -10.74 -10.88
CA LEU A 111 -3.94 -10.16 -10.13
C LEU A 111 -3.43 -9.08 -9.18
N PHE A 112 -3.90 -7.86 -9.39
CA PHE A 112 -3.46 -6.70 -8.62
C PHE A 112 -3.57 -6.90 -7.11
N GLN A 113 -2.53 -6.50 -6.40
CA GLN A 113 -2.37 -6.57 -4.93
C GLN A 113 -2.27 -7.98 -4.32
N ILE A 114 -2.58 -9.06 -5.02
CA ILE A 114 -2.49 -10.44 -4.50
C ILE A 114 -1.50 -11.32 -5.26
N GLU A 115 -0.58 -10.71 -6.02
CA GLU A 115 0.39 -11.42 -6.87
C GLU A 115 1.78 -11.59 -6.23
N SER A 116 2.15 -10.76 -5.25
CA SER A 116 3.45 -10.84 -4.61
C SER A 116 3.61 -12.12 -3.80
N PRO A 117 4.84 -12.66 -3.62
CA PRO A 117 5.05 -13.90 -2.86
C PRO A 117 4.41 -13.88 -1.46
N GLY A 118 4.57 -12.78 -0.72
CA GLY A 118 4.00 -12.64 0.63
C GLY A 118 2.47 -12.58 0.62
N GLN A 119 1.88 -11.87 -0.35
CA GLN A 119 0.42 -11.86 -0.51
C GLN A 119 -0.14 -13.24 -0.88
N ARG A 120 0.52 -13.92 -1.80
CA ARG A 120 0.11 -15.29 -2.19
C ARG A 120 0.18 -16.26 -1.00
N GLU A 121 1.20 -16.11 -0.14
CA GLU A 121 1.31 -16.90 1.08
C GLU A 121 0.16 -16.59 2.05
N LEU A 122 -0.16 -15.29 2.25
CA LEU A 122 -1.25 -14.87 3.13
C LEU A 122 -2.60 -15.37 2.61
N VAL A 123 -2.90 -15.16 1.33
CA VAL A 123 -4.11 -15.67 0.68
C VAL A 123 -4.26 -17.18 0.86
N GLY A 124 -3.15 -17.94 0.67
CA GLY A 124 -3.15 -19.38 0.88
C GLY A 124 -3.45 -19.82 2.31
N LYS A 125 -3.04 -19.03 3.30
CA LYS A 125 -3.33 -19.26 4.72
C LYS A 125 -4.73 -18.78 5.12
N LEU A 126 -5.17 -17.65 4.59
CA LEU A 126 -6.45 -17.03 4.91
C LEU A 126 -7.63 -17.80 4.32
N GLN A 127 -7.45 -18.36 3.11
CA GLN A 127 -8.49 -19.09 2.36
C GLN A 127 -9.78 -18.25 2.21
N PRO A 128 -9.70 -17.07 1.55
CA PRO A 128 -10.85 -16.17 1.40
C PRO A 128 -12.00 -16.86 0.65
N ASN A 129 -13.23 -16.69 1.13
CA ASN A 129 -14.43 -17.27 0.54
C ASN A 129 -15.56 -16.25 0.29
N CYS A 130 -15.32 -14.98 0.65
CA CYS A 130 -16.21 -13.85 0.41
C CYS A 130 -15.40 -12.57 0.17
N PHE A 131 -16.09 -11.52 -0.25
CA PHE A 131 -15.43 -10.25 -0.57
C PHE A 131 -14.80 -9.59 0.65
N GLU A 132 -15.43 -9.70 1.82
CA GLU A 132 -14.91 -9.20 3.09
C GLU A 132 -13.56 -9.83 3.44
N ASP A 133 -13.36 -11.09 3.13
CA ASP A 133 -12.09 -11.77 3.35
C ASP A 133 -10.96 -11.18 2.50
N LEU A 134 -11.26 -10.74 1.28
CA LEU A 134 -10.28 -10.04 0.43
C LEU A 134 -9.94 -8.65 0.98
N ILE A 135 -10.92 -7.93 1.52
CA ILE A 135 -10.68 -6.66 2.21
C ILE A 135 -9.77 -6.87 3.41
N ILE A 136 -10.00 -7.93 4.18
CA ILE A 136 -9.15 -8.30 5.32
C ILE A 136 -7.73 -8.64 4.86
N ASP A 137 -7.57 -9.46 3.82
CA ASP A 137 -6.28 -9.85 3.27
C ASP A 137 -5.44 -8.62 2.91
N ILE A 138 -6.00 -7.71 2.12
CA ILE A 138 -5.34 -6.47 1.69
C ILE A 138 -5.04 -5.56 2.89
N SER A 139 -5.88 -5.57 3.93
CA SER A 139 -5.71 -4.75 5.12
C SER A 139 -4.63 -5.29 6.06
N LEU A 140 -4.48 -6.60 6.16
CA LEU A 140 -3.45 -7.24 6.98
C LEU A 140 -2.06 -7.11 6.38
N PHE A 141 -1.94 -7.12 5.07
CA PHE A 141 -0.65 -7.04 4.39
C PHE A 141 -0.22 -5.58 4.15
N ARG A 142 -0.11 -4.83 5.24
CA ARG A 142 0.37 -3.44 5.25
C ARG A 142 1.53 -3.28 6.24
N PRO A 143 2.40 -2.27 6.07
CA PRO A 143 3.58 -2.09 6.93
C PRO A 143 3.28 -2.07 8.43
N GLY A 144 2.18 -1.45 8.86
CA GLY A 144 1.75 -1.43 10.27
C GLY A 144 1.42 -2.82 10.80
N PRO A 145 0.39 -3.49 10.27
CA PRO A 145 0.00 -4.84 10.69
C PRO A 145 1.13 -5.88 10.56
N VAL A 146 1.96 -5.80 9.52
CA VAL A 146 3.11 -6.71 9.35
C VAL A 146 4.17 -6.49 10.44
N LYS A 147 4.51 -5.22 10.75
CA LYS A 147 5.50 -4.90 11.78
C LYS A 147 5.04 -5.26 13.20
N SER A 148 3.74 -5.18 13.46
CA SER A 148 3.15 -5.51 14.77
C SER A 148 2.72 -6.97 14.90
N ASP A 149 3.08 -7.83 13.94
CA ASP A 149 2.72 -9.27 13.90
C ASP A 149 1.21 -9.53 14.10
N MET A 150 0.35 -8.73 13.46
CA MET A 150 -1.10 -8.90 13.55
C MET A 150 -1.60 -10.06 12.69
N ILE A 151 -0.83 -10.51 11.71
CA ILE A 151 -1.24 -11.57 10.78
C ILE A 151 -1.41 -12.89 11.51
N THR A 152 -0.41 -13.31 12.30
CA THR A 152 -0.42 -14.60 12.99
C THR A 152 -1.59 -14.74 13.98
N PRO A 153 -1.84 -13.78 14.89
CA PRO A 153 -3.02 -13.84 15.76
C PRO A 153 -4.34 -13.87 15.01
N PHE A 154 -4.47 -13.10 13.94
CA PHE A 154 -5.68 -13.08 13.13
C PHE A 154 -5.95 -14.44 12.48
N LEU A 155 -4.96 -15.04 11.82
CA LEU A 155 -5.08 -16.36 11.20
C LEU A 155 -5.43 -17.44 12.24
N ASN A 156 -4.81 -17.40 13.42
CA ASN A 156 -5.11 -18.31 14.52
C ASN A 156 -6.59 -18.18 14.95
N ALA A 157 -7.09 -16.95 15.09
CA ALA A 157 -8.50 -16.72 15.41
C ALA A 157 -9.43 -17.25 14.33
N ARG A 158 -9.12 -16.99 13.08
CA ARG A 158 -9.90 -17.46 11.92
C ARG A 158 -9.99 -18.99 11.88
N HIS A 159 -8.90 -19.68 12.18
CA HIS A 159 -8.86 -21.15 12.18
C HIS A 159 -9.33 -21.77 13.50
N GLY A 160 -9.89 -20.98 14.41
CA GLY A 160 -10.48 -21.47 15.65
C GLY A 160 -9.46 -21.78 16.76
N PHE A 161 -8.19 -21.40 16.61
CA PHE A 161 -7.23 -21.48 17.70
C PHE A 161 -7.57 -20.40 18.74
N LYS A 162 -7.61 -20.79 20.02
CA LYS A 162 -7.87 -19.83 21.10
C LYS A 162 -6.75 -18.81 21.17
N ILE A 163 -7.06 -17.56 20.85
CA ILE A 163 -6.23 -16.43 21.22
C ILE A 163 -6.41 -16.21 22.71
N GLY A 164 -5.32 -16.21 23.47
CA GLY A 164 -5.37 -15.78 24.87
C GLY A 164 -6.08 -14.42 24.94
N ARG A 165 -6.95 -14.23 25.94
CA ARG A 165 -7.65 -12.95 26.12
C ARG A 165 -6.61 -11.84 26.13
N ALA A 166 -6.67 -10.95 25.15
CA ALA A 166 -6.00 -9.68 25.26
C ALA A 166 -6.56 -9.00 26.52
N HIS A 167 -5.73 -8.77 27.50
CA HIS A 167 -6.09 -7.88 28.59
C HIS A 167 -6.24 -6.49 27.99
N VAL A 168 -7.48 -6.02 27.92
CA VAL A 168 -7.81 -4.62 27.70
C VAL A 168 -7.44 -3.86 28.95
#